data_04b18db350922804cb0d9a8f6077c58f
#
_entry.id   04b18db350922804cb0d9a8f6077c58f
#
_cell.length_a   1.000
_cell.length_b   1.000
_cell.length_c   1.000
_cell.angle_alpha   90.00
_cell.angle_beta   90.00
_cell.angle_gamma   90.00
#
_symmetry.space_group_name_H-M   'P 1'
#
loop_
_entity.id
_entity.type
_entity.pdbx_description
1 polymer ?
#
loop_
_entity_poly.entity_id
_entity_poly.type
_entity_poly.pdbx_seq_one_letter_code
_entity_poly.pdbx_strand_id
1 'polypeptide(L)'
;YGEAQVTELGRRALLPSFADTHIHFASFSVFHAGLNVMNAGSNQEIMEMLRAHATRSKEKIIMGFGASPYSVSDRKLISRSQLDIACPDRPVFLIKYDGHTCVINTKLLERVKKKISNLRGYHEQTGEMNQEAFFAVSDYVTNSVPVIKLIQSMQRAADYMAGKGIGMIHSVSGVGFPLDLDMDLERWFASGLNNGIQMRVYVQSLDVNKAVKRKLPRIGGCFETALDGCFGSMDAAMLEPYEGTDSRGVLYYPDERIIEFCKKANRLGLQIEVHAIGDEAFRQATAAMKAALDDNPRKDHRHTIIHACLPTDEGLAICRDYHIHLAVQSAFINWPQEPDEYLEQILGPVRSQRLNPLRRMQD
;
A
#
# COMPACT_ATOMS: atom_id res chain seq x y z
N TYR A 1 -34.65 -22.09 26.39
CA TYR A 1 -33.92 -20.83 26.18
C TYR A 1 -34.26 -19.88 27.33
N GLY A 2 -33.68 -20.14 28.54
CA GLY A 2 -33.85 -19.26 29.69
C GLY A 2 -32.86 -18.08 29.56
N GLU A 3 -33.33 -16.86 29.78
CA GLU A 3 -32.57 -15.64 29.99
C GLU A 3 -31.68 -15.15 28.83
N ALA A 4 -32.25 -15.13 27.60
CA ALA A 4 -31.59 -14.42 26.52
C ALA A 4 -31.66 -12.89 26.76
N GLN A 5 -30.51 -12.22 26.74
CA GLN A 5 -30.48 -10.77 26.78
C GLN A 5 -30.94 -10.20 25.44
N VAL A 6 -32.02 -9.45 25.44
CA VAL A 6 -32.59 -8.82 24.24
C VAL A 6 -32.06 -7.42 24.12
N THR A 7 -31.55 -7.06 22.94
CA THR A 7 -31.12 -5.70 22.60
C THR A 7 -32.00 -5.15 21.48
N GLU A 8 -32.73 -4.09 21.78
CA GLU A 8 -33.55 -3.38 20.80
C GLU A 8 -32.69 -2.51 19.91
N LEU A 9 -32.66 -2.80 18.61
CA LEU A 9 -31.86 -2.06 17.64
C LEU A 9 -32.58 -0.84 17.05
N GLY A 10 -33.90 -0.76 17.19
CA GLY A 10 -34.73 0.28 16.57
C GLY A 10 -34.62 0.21 15.04
N ARG A 11 -34.18 1.31 14.41
CA ARG A 11 -33.93 1.39 12.95
C ARG A 11 -32.51 0.96 12.52
N ARG A 12 -31.69 0.49 13.43
CA ARG A 12 -30.31 0.10 13.15
C ARG A 12 -30.24 -1.35 12.68
N ALA A 13 -29.33 -1.66 11.78
CA ALA A 13 -28.99 -3.02 11.37
C ALA A 13 -27.75 -3.52 12.13
N LEU A 14 -27.75 -4.82 12.45
CA LEU A 14 -26.55 -5.50 12.95
C LEU A 14 -25.92 -6.25 11.78
N LEU A 15 -24.65 -5.96 11.52
CA LEU A 15 -23.87 -6.60 10.47
C LEU A 15 -22.62 -7.25 11.11
N PRO A 16 -22.06 -8.30 10.51
CA PRO A 16 -20.71 -8.76 10.85
C PRO A 16 -19.70 -7.61 10.69
N SER A 17 -18.64 -7.63 11.49
CA SER A 17 -17.56 -6.67 11.32
C SER A 17 -16.89 -6.84 9.95
N PHE A 18 -16.39 -5.73 9.40
CA PHE A 18 -15.63 -5.74 8.16
C PHE A 18 -14.23 -6.32 8.37
N ALA A 19 -13.66 -6.88 7.30
CA ALA A 19 -12.27 -7.28 7.23
C ALA A 19 -11.54 -6.37 6.22
N ASP A 20 -10.48 -5.68 6.67
CA ASP A 20 -9.52 -5.06 5.77
C ASP A 20 -8.48 -6.12 5.41
N THR A 21 -8.55 -6.63 4.18
CA THR A 21 -7.74 -7.77 3.76
C THR A 21 -6.39 -7.37 3.18
N HIS A 22 -6.07 -6.07 3.12
CA HIS A 22 -4.76 -5.57 2.72
C HIS A 22 -4.51 -4.17 3.25
N ILE A 23 -3.60 -4.03 4.22
CA ILE A 23 -3.17 -2.76 4.78
C ILE A 23 -1.69 -2.76 5.15
N HIS A 24 -1.01 -1.64 4.93
CA HIS A 24 0.32 -1.35 5.50
C HIS A 24 0.15 -0.76 6.90
N PHE A 25 -0.19 -1.59 7.90
CA PHE A 25 -0.66 -1.09 9.20
C PHE A 25 0.38 -0.25 9.95
N ALA A 26 1.66 -0.63 9.94
CA ALA A 26 2.72 0.18 10.56
C ALA A 26 2.81 1.57 9.91
N SER A 27 2.82 1.65 8.58
CA SER A 27 2.84 2.91 7.83
C SER A 27 1.55 3.71 8.07
N PHE A 28 0.39 3.07 7.95
CA PHE A 28 -0.90 3.70 8.25
C PHE A 28 -0.92 4.31 9.67
N SER A 29 -0.40 3.59 10.66
CA SER A 29 -0.35 4.06 12.04
C SER A 29 0.46 5.35 12.21
N VAL A 30 1.59 5.44 11.50
CA VAL A 30 2.46 6.62 11.52
C VAL A 30 1.78 7.79 10.80
N PHE A 31 1.23 7.57 9.61
CA PHE A 31 0.63 8.63 8.80
C PHE A 31 -0.75 9.07 9.31
N HIS A 32 -1.53 8.16 9.87
CA HIS A 32 -2.81 8.50 10.52
C HIS A 32 -2.62 9.45 11.72
N ALA A 33 -1.47 9.35 12.39
CA ALA A 33 -1.10 10.28 13.48
C ALA A 33 -0.52 11.62 12.95
N GLY A 34 -0.10 11.68 11.70
CA GLY A 34 0.51 12.82 11.04
C GLY A 34 -0.48 13.76 10.36
N LEU A 35 0.03 14.51 9.38
CA LEU A 35 -0.74 15.45 8.57
C LEU A 35 -1.44 14.75 7.40
N ASN A 36 -2.77 14.71 7.39
CA ASN A 36 -3.54 14.22 6.25
C ASN A 36 -3.97 15.38 5.35
N VAL A 37 -3.54 15.39 4.08
CA VAL A 37 -3.85 16.43 3.08
C VAL A 37 -4.72 15.92 1.93
N MET A 38 -5.30 14.73 2.05
CA MET A 38 -6.09 14.10 0.97
C MET A 38 -7.27 14.95 0.48
N ASN A 39 -7.84 15.76 1.37
CA ASN A 39 -9.01 16.61 1.05
C ASN A 39 -8.63 18.04 0.64
N ALA A 40 -7.35 18.35 0.49
CA ALA A 40 -6.93 19.68 0.05
C ALA A 40 -7.28 19.91 -1.43
N GLY A 41 -7.90 21.04 -1.72
CA GLY A 41 -8.29 21.43 -3.07
C GLY A 41 -7.24 22.24 -3.83
N SER A 42 -6.15 22.64 -3.16
CA SER A 42 -5.03 23.38 -3.77
C SER A 42 -3.72 23.18 -3.02
N ASN A 43 -2.58 23.43 -3.68
CA ASN A 43 -1.28 23.44 -3.01
C ASN A 43 -1.16 24.55 -1.95
N GLN A 44 -1.87 25.66 -2.12
CA GLN A 44 -1.94 26.72 -1.12
C GLN A 44 -2.60 26.19 0.17
N GLU A 45 -3.69 25.45 0.05
CA GLU A 45 -4.37 24.83 1.20
C GLU A 45 -3.47 23.82 1.90
N ILE A 46 -2.70 22.99 1.14
CA ILE A 46 -1.71 22.08 1.71
C ILE A 46 -0.66 22.85 2.53
N MET A 47 -0.18 23.99 2.03
CA MET A 47 0.77 24.85 2.76
C MET A 47 0.17 25.39 4.05
N GLU A 48 -1.09 25.80 4.06
CA GLU A 48 -1.79 26.29 5.25
C GLU A 48 -1.99 25.18 6.29
N MET A 49 -2.42 24.00 5.85
CA MET A 49 -2.55 22.82 6.70
C MET A 49 -1.20 22.43 7.32
N LEU A 50 -0.12 22.47 6.53
CA LEU A 50 1.24 22.19 7.00
C LEU A 50 1.70 23.20 8.06
N ARG A 51 1.50 24.52 7.86
CA ARG A 51 1.81 25.56 8.86
C ARG A 51 1.05 25.33 10.15
N ALA A 52 -0.28 25.08 10.06
CA ALA A 52 -1.12 24.85 11.21
C ALA A 52 -0.72 23.59 11.99
N HIS A 53 -0.36 22.51 11.28
CA HIS A 53 0.15 21.28 11.89
C HIS A 53 1.51 21.52 12.54
N ALA A 54 2.43 22.18 11.82
CA ALA A 54 3.76 22.51 12.30
C ALA A 54 3.75 23.34 13.60
N THR A 55 2.82 24.26 13.77
CA THR A 55 2.69 25.08 14.98
C THR A 55 2.28 24.25 16.19
N ARG A 56 1.45 23.22 16.00
CA ARG A 56 0.90 22.40 17.11
C ARG A 56 1.72 21.14 17.38
N SER A 57 2.42 20.63 16.39
CA SER A 57 3.19 19.38 16.48
C SER A 57 4.58 19.62 17.09
N LYS A 58 5.03 18.66 17.93
CA LYS A 58 6.39 18.55 18.46
C LYS A 58 7.26 17.55 17.71
N GLU A 59 6.82 17.11 16.53
CA GLU A 59 7.56 16.16 15.72
C GLU A 59 8.87 16.76 15.22
N LYS A 60 9.93 15.95 15.23
CA LYS A 60 11.25 16.35 14.70
C LYS A 60 11.29 16.38 13.17
N ILE A 61 10.46 15.55 12.54
CA ILE A 61 10.19 15.51 11.12
C ILE A 61 8.67 15.55 10.98
N ILE A 62 8.14 16.50 10.22
CA ILE A 62 6.71 16.55 9.92
C ILE A 62 6.43 15.50 8.85
N MET A 63 5.57 14.56 9.16
CA MET A 63 5.12 13.54 8.23
C MET A 63 3.69 13.84 7.78
N GLY A 64 3.47 13.78 6.47
CA GLY A 64 2.14 13.97 5.88
C GLY A 64 1.87 12.95 4.77
N PHE A 65 0.58 12.77 4.49
CA PHE A 65 0.11 11.82 3.49
C PHE A 65 -1.06 12.41 2.69
N GLY A 66 -1.13 12.03 1.42
CA GLY A 66 -2.30 12.26 0.59
C GLY A 66 -2.18 13.40 -0.42
N ALA A 67 -0.97 13.94 -0.68
CA ALA A 67 -0.79 14.91 -1.74
C ALA A 67 -1.12 14.29 -3.11
N SER A 68 -1.88 14.99 -3.94
CA SER A 68 -2.24 14.53 -5.28
C SER A 68 -2.21 15.70 -6.28
N PRO A 69 -1.56 15.53 -7.45
CA PRO A 69 -1.65 16.53 -8.52
C PRO A 69 -3.02 16.50 -9.22
N TYR A 70 -3.81 15.46 -9.00
CA TYR A 70 -5.10 15.27 -9.69
C TYR A 70 -6.29 15.87 -8.93
N SER A 71 -6.23 15.90 -7.60
CA SER A 71 -7.28 16.45 -6.74
C SER A 71 -7.15 17.96 -6.45
N VAL A 72 -5.98 18.57 -6.74
CA VAL A 72 -5.73 19.99 -6.51
C VAL A 72 -5.96 20.82 -7.78
N SER A 73 -6.45 22.06 -7.61
CA SER A 73 -6.68 23.00 -8.71
C SER A 73 -5.43 23.36 -9.52
N ASP A 74 -4.28 23.31 -8.86
CA ASP A 74 -2.97 23.57 -9.47
C ASP A 74 -2.55 22.52 -10.52
N ARG A 75 -3.18 21.33 -10.51
CA ARG A 75 -2.85 20.20 -11.39
C ARG A 75 -1.36 19.82 -11.37
N LYS A 76 -0.70 20.10 -10.26
CA LYS A 76 0.73 19.82 -10.02
C LYS A 76 0.93 19.39 -8.58
N LEU A 77 1.87 18.46 -8.39
CA LEU A 77 2.30 18.10 -7.06
C LEU A 77 2.96 19.31 -6.39
N ILE A 78 2.72 19.47 -5.09
CA ILE A 78 3.40 20.51 -4.30
C ILE A 78 4.92 20.36 -4.40
N SER A 79 5.64 21.47 -4.47
CA SER A 79 7.10 21.49 -4.66
C SER A 79 7.87 21.68 -3.35
N ARG A 80 9.16 21.36 -3.38
CA ARG A 80 10.10 21.63 -2.29
C ARG A 80 10.05 23.10 -1.81
N SER A 81 10.06 24.05 -2.74
CA SER A 81 10.03 25.48 -2.41
C SER A 81 8.75 25.89 -1.67
N GLN A 82 7.62 25.32 -2.04
CA GLN A 82 6.35 25.54 -1.33
C GLN A 82 6.38 24.94 0.08
N LEU A 83 6.96 23.74 0.24
CA LEU A 83 7.17 23.15 1.56
C LEU A 83 8.14 23.96 2.41
N ASP A 84 9.22 24.53 1.83
CA ASP A 84 10.17 25.42 2.53
C ASP A 84 9.48 26.69 3.03
N ILE A 85 8.60 27.30 2.22
CA ILE A 85 7.80 28.48 2.62
C ILE A 85 6.82 28.13 3.74
N ALA A 86 6.22 26.95 3.69
CA ALA A 86 5.22 26.53 4.67
C ALA A 86 5.85 26.08 6.01
N CYS A 87 7.02 25.45 5.98
CA CYS A 87 7.71 24.91 7.14
C CYS A 87 9.24 25.06 6.97
N PRO A 88 9.82 26.29 7.18
CA PRO A 88 11.24 26.57 6.95
C PRO A 88 12.16 25.91 7.99
N ASP A 89 11.68 25.66 9.19
CA ASP A 89 12.52 25.31 10.34
C ASP A 89 12.68 23.82 10.57
N ARG A 90 11.78 23.01 10.05
CA ARG A 90 11.74 21.56 10.28
C ARG A 90 11.73 20.76 8.99
N PRO A 91 12.30 19.54 9.00
CA PRO A 91 12.16 18.59 7.91
C PRO A 91 10.69 18.23 7.65
N VAL A 92 10.31 18.15 6.39
CA VAL A 92 8.98 17.74 5.92
C VAL A 92 9.12 16.57 4.97
N PHE A 93 8.32 15.54 5.22
CA PHE A 93 8.16 14.36 4.40
C PHE A 93 6.67 14.23 4.06
N LEU A 94 6.29 14.57 2.85
CA LEU A 94 4.90 14.54 2.39
C LEU A 94 4.73 13.49 1.31
N ILE A 95 4.02 12.41 1.61
CA ILE A 95 3.79 11.30 0.70
C ILE A 95 2.59 11.59 -0.20
N LYS A 96 2.74 11.21 -1.47
CA LYS A 96 1.65 11.18 -2.44
C LYS A 96 0.61 10.13 -2.04
N TYR A 97 -0.63 10.32 -2.48
CA TYR A 97 -1.78 9.46 -2.15
C TYR A 97 -1.56 7.96 -2.44
N ASP A 98 -0.75 7.64 -3.45
CA ASP A 98 -0.48 6.26 -3.88
C ASP A 98 0.62 5.55 -3.07
N GLY A 99 1.36 6.28 -2.22
CA GLY A 99 2.42 5.69 -1.40
C GLY A 99 3.72 5.36 -2.15
N HIS A 100 3.86 5.75 -3.42
CA HIS A 100 5.04 5.46 -4.25
C HIS A 100 5.96 6.67 -4.49
N THR A 101 5.50 7.86 -4.13
CA THR A 101 6.22 9.12 -4.33
C THR A 101 6.09 9.99 -3.08
N CYS A 102 7.10 10.81 -2.79
CA CYS A 102 7.01 11.86 -1.79
C CYS A 102 7.62 13.16 -2.28
N VAL A 103 7.26 14.25 -1.60
CA VAL A 103 7.96 15.53 -1.73
C VAL A 103 8.58 15.88 -0.39
N ILE A 104 9.86 16.27 -0.43
CA ILE A 104 10.62 16.65 0.75
C ILE A 104 11.08 18.09 0.65
N ASN A 105 11.14 18.79 1.80
CA ASN A 105 11.67 20.15 1.84
C ASN A 105 13.22 20.16 1.93
N THR A 106 13.82 21.34 1.81
CA THR A 106 15.29 21.52 1.86
C THR A 106 15.88 20.98 3.18
N LYS A 107 15.19 21.15 4.31
CA LYS A 107 15.67 20.65 5.61
C LYS A 107 15.76 19.12 5.68
N LEU A 108 14.87 18.39 5.05
CA LEU A 108 14.98 16.94 4.96
C LEU A 108 16.01 16.52 3.90
N LEU A 109 16.02 17.21 2.75
CA LEU A 109 16.96 16.94 1.68
C LEU A 109 18.42 17.03 2.16
N GLU A 110 18.79 18.08 2.93
CA GLU A 110 20.12 18.23 3.51
C GLU A 110 20.58 17.02 4.33
N ARG A 111 19.64 16.34 5.01
CA ARG A 111 19.93 15.17 5.84
C ARG A 111 20.14 13.88 5.04
N VAL A 112 19.45 13.74 3.91
CA VAL A 112 19.41 12.49 3.14
C VAL A 112 20.22 12.56 1.83
N LYS A 113 20.53 13.74 1.31
CA LYS A 113 21.15 13.97 -0.02
C LYS A 113 22.32 13.04 -0.31
N LYS A 114 23.25 12.87 0.63
CA LYS A 114 24.43 12.01 0.45
C LYS A 114 24.08 10.55 0.16
N LYS A 115 22.92 10.09 0.64
CA LYS A 115 22.47 8.71 0.47
C LYS A 115 21.62 8.49 -0.78
N ILE A 116 20.95 9.55 -1.26
CA ILE A 116 19.92 9.40 -2.30
C ILE A 116 20.30 10.03 -3.64
N SER A 117 21.31 10.89 -3.72
CA SER A 117 21.60 11.68 -4.94
C SER A 117 21.94 10.85 -6.17
N ASN A 118 22.40 9.61 -6.01
CA ASN A 118 22.74 8.69 -7.10
C ASN A 118 21.65 7.61 -7.34
N LEU A 119 20.54 7.66 -6.60
CA LEU A 119 19.46 6.69 -6.73
C LEU A 119 18.48 7.11 -7.82
N ARG A 120 17.83 6.13 -8.42
CA ARG A 120 16.74 6.37 -9.38
C ARG A 120 15.59 7.08 -8.67
N GLY A 121 14.99 8.04 -9.36
CA GLY A 121 13.85 8.80 -8.85
C GLY A 121 14.23 9.96 -7.93
N TYR A 122 15.49 10.40 -7.92
CA TYR A 122 15.93 11.60 -7.21
C TYR A 122 15.74 12.86 -8.06
N HIS A 123 14.88 13.78 -7.61
CA HIS A 123 14.59 15.04 -8.29
C HIS A 123 14.86 16.23 -7.34
N GLU A 124 16.10 16.70 -7.31
CA GLU A 124 16.55 17.75 -6.36
C GLU A 124 15.74 19.04 -6.47
N GLN A 125 15.46 19.51 -7.69
CA GLN A 125 14.83 20.82 -7.90
C GLN A 125 13.39 20.86 -7.36
N THR A 126 12.62 19.85 -7.62
CA THR A 126 11.22 19.75 -7.17
C THR A 126 11.09 19.22 -5.74
N GLY A 127 12.09 18.51 -5.25
CA GLY A 127 12.04 17.76 -3.99
C GLY A 127 11.24 16.47 -4.08
N GLU A 128 10.81 16.10 -5.27
CA GLU A 128 10.09 14.86 -5.54
C GLU A 128 11.07 13.68 -5.50
N MET A 129 10.68 12.63 -4.80
CA MET A 129 11.43 11.38 -4.71
C MET A 129 10.49 10.23 -5.03
N ASN A 130 10.85 9.41 -6.02
CA ASN A 130 10.13 8.19 -6.37
C ASN A 130 11.10 7.00 -6.47
N GLN A 131 10.62 5.80 -6.76
CA GLN A 131 11.42 4.58 -6.90
C GLN A 131 12.42 4.39 -5.74
N GLU A 132 13.71 4.14 -6.03
CA GLU A 132 14.75 3.89 -5.02
C GLU A 132 14.94 5.06 -4.05
N ALA A 133 14.87 6.29 -4.55
CA ALA A 133 15.01 7.49 -3.72
C ALA A 133 13.86 7.62 -2.71
N PHE A 134 12.62 7.29 -3.11
CA PHE A 134 11.47 7.26 -2.21
C PHE A 134 11.68 6.28 -1.05
N PHE A 135 12.08 5.04 -1.35
CA PHE A 135 12.30 4.04 -0.30
C PHE A 135 13.41 4.43 0.65
N ALA A 136 14.52 4.97 0.13
CA ALA A 136 15.65 5.41 0.96
C ALA A 136 15.30 6.59 1.88
N VAL A 137 14.44 7.53 1.44
CA VAL A 137 13.93 8.62 2.27
C VAL A 137 12.92 8.07 3.29
N SER A 138 12.01 7.19 2.88
CA SER A 138 11.04 6.55 3.78
C SER A 138 11.74 5.80 4.90
N ASP A 139 12.77 5.00 4.59
CA ASP A 139 13.58 4.30 5.59
C ASP A 139 14.25 5.26 6.58
N TYR A 140 14.82 6.37 6.08
CA TYR A 140 15.42 7.37 6.96
C TYR A 140 14.39 7.97 7.92
N VAL A 141 13.20 8.29 7.43
CA VAL A 141 12.13 8.93 8.22
C VAL A 141 11.55 7.95 9.23
N THR A 142 11.19 6.74 8.82
CA THR A 142 10.59 5.71 9.69
C THR A 142 11.56 5.28 10.79
N ASN A 143 12.86 5.13 10.46
CA ASN A 143 13.91 4.81 11.43
C ASN A 143 14.16 5.94 12.45
N SER A 144 13.70 7.15 12.18
CA SER A 144 13.76 8.27 13.13
C SER A 144 12.60 8.31 14.14
N VAL A 145 11.57 7.49 13.93
CA VAL A 145 10.39 7.40 14.83
C VAL A 145 10.74 6.55 16.05
N PRO A 146 10.64 7.08 17.28
CA PRO A 146 10.86 6.29 18.48
C PRO A 146 9.85 5.15 18.59
N VAL A 147 10.32 3.94 18.95
CA VAL A 147 9.48 2.72 19.03
C VAL A 147 8.23 2.93 19.90
N ILE A 148 8.37 3.63 21.04
CA ILE A 148 7.22 3.92 21.91
C ILE A 148 6.15 4.77 21.21
N LYS A 149 6.55 5.70 20.34
CA LYS A 149 5.61 6.51 19.55
C LYS A 149 4.94 5.67 18.48
N LEU A 150 5.67 4.74 17.86
CA LEU A 150 5.09 3.82 16.90
C LEU A 150 4.00 2.97 17.54
N ILE A 151 4.27 2.36 18.71
CA ILE A 151 3.29 1.56 19.46
C ILE A 151 2.04 2.40 19.83
N GLN A 152 2.24 3.63 20.32
CA GLN A 152 1.14 4.53 20.62
C GLN A 152 0.32 4.90 19.36
N SER A 153 0.97 5.04 18.23
CA SER A 153 0.30 5.30 16.94
C SER A 153 -0.46 4.07 16.47
N MET A 154 0.11 2.86 16.61
CA MET A 154 -0.58 1.59 16.32
C MET A 154 -1.85 1.43 17.15
N GLN A 155 -1.82 1.77 18.45
CA GLN A 155 -3.02 1.70 19.28
C GLN A 155 -4.11 2.65 18.80
N ARG A 156 -3.77 3.91 18.52
CA ARG A 156 -4.75 4.89 17.98
C ARG A 156 -5.32 4.45 16.63
N ALA A 157 -4.47 3.89 15.75
CA ALA A 157 -4.89 3.40 14.45
C ALA A 157 -5.84 2.20 14.59
N ALA A 158 -5.54 1.24 15.47
CA ALA A 158 -6.41 0.11 15.74
C ALA A 158 -7.76 0.55 16.32
N ASP A 159 -7.76 1.47 17.30
CA ASP A 159 -9.00 2.00 17.89
C ASP A 159 -9.83 2.76 16.84
N TYR A 160 -9.19 3.52 15.94
CA TYR A 160 -9.86 4.18 14.84
C TYR A 160 -10.52 3.16 13.89
N MET A 161 -9.80 2.11 13.51
CA MET A 161 -10.34 1.06 12.62
C MET A 161 -11.49 0.31 13.30
N ALA A 162 -11.35 -0.05 14.58
CA ALA A 162 -12.44 -0.66 15.37
C ALA A 162 -13.68 0.24 15.39
N GLY A 163 -13.49 1.55 15.61
CA GLY A 163 -14.57 2.55 15.57
C GLY A 163 -15.25 2.68 14.20
N LYS A 164 -14.61 2.21 13.12
CA LYS A 164 -15.19 2.11 11.75
C LYS A 164 -15.84 0.77 11.47
N GLY A 165 -15.91 -0.13 12.45
CA GLY A 165 -16.51 -1.45 12.31
C GLY A 165 -15.59 -2.50 11.68
N ILE A 166 -14.28 -2.25 11.60
CA ILE A 166 -13.29 -3.21 11.12
C ILE A 166 -12.91 -4.12 12.29
N GLY A 167 -13.18 -5.41 12.17
CA GLY A 167 -12.88 -6.43 13.19
C GLY A 167 -11.70 -7.33 12.82
N MET A 168 -11.21 -7.26 11.58
CA MET A 168 -10.02 -8.01 11.14
C MET A 168 -9.19 -7.17 10.20
N ILE A 169 -7.86 -7.25 10.33
CA ILE A 169 -6.92 -6.64 9.40
C ILE A 169 -5.85 -7.64 8.97
N HIS A 170 -5.50 -7.63 7.67
CA HIS A 170 -4.35 -8.32 7.13
C HIS A 170 -3.25 -7.28 6.86
N SER A 171 -2.28 -7.21 7.76
CA SER A 171 -1.17 -6.29 7.65
C SER A 171 -0.01 -6.88 6.88
N VAL A 172 0.54 -6.11 5.95
CA VAL A 172 1.77 -6.43 5.24
C VAL A 172 2.91 -5.60 5.83
N SER A 173 3.97 -6.28 6.31
CA SER A 173 5.04 -5.72 7.13
C SER A 173 6.42 -6.22 6.70
N GLY A 174 7.49 -5.69 7.30
CA GLY A 174 8.87 -6.11 7.01
C GLY A 174 9.56 -5.22 5.98
N VAL A 175 9.15 -3.96 5.88
CA VAL A 175 9.80 -2.96 5.02
C VAL A 175 9.87 -1.63 5.74
N GLY A 176 11.01 -0.96 5.62
CA GLY A 176 11.22 0.39 6.16
C GLY A 176 11.65 0.44 7.63
N PHE A 177 11.83 -0.72 8.29
CA PHE A 177 12.32 -0.78 9.66
C PHE A 177 13.53 -1.72 9.77
N PRO A 178 14.57 -1.36 10.56
CA PRO A 178 15.75 -2.20 10.74
C PRO A 178 15.36 -3.57 11.26
N LEU A 179 15.97 -4.62 10.69
CA LEU A 179 15.78 -6.02 11.12
C LEU A 179 14.32 -6.50 11.08
N ASP A 180 13.50 -5.89 10.23
CA ASP A 180 12.06 -6.16 10.14
C ASP A 180 11.32 -5.92 11.49
N LEU A 181 11.73 -4.91 12.25
CA LEU A 181 11.22 -4.61 13.59
C LEU A 181 9.71 -4.31 13.61
N ASP A 182 9.18 -3.68 12.56
CA ASP A 182 7.74 -3.44 12.39
C ASP A 182 6.94 -4.74 12.47
N MET A 183 7.41 -5.80 11.82
CA MET A 183 6.75 -7.10 11.81
C MET A 183 6.70 -7.74 13.21
N ASP A 184 7.81 -7.72 13.93
CA ASP A 184 7.86 -8.29 15.27
C ASP A 184 7.08 -7.43 16.27
N LEU A 185 7.05 -6.09 16.10
CA LEU A 185 6.20 -5.19 16.86
C LEU A 185 4.71 -5.41 16.56
N GLU A 186 4.31 -5.56 15.31
CA GLU A 186 2.92 -5.83 14.95
C GLU A 186 2.43 -7.18 15.52
N ARG A 187 3.25 -8.22 15.49
CA ARG A 187 2.91 -9.50 16.10
C ARG A 187 2.73 -9.40 17.60
N TRP A 188 3.66 -8.72 18.28
CA TRP A 188 3.56 -8.46 19.71
C TRP A 188 2.33 -7.60 20.02
N PHE A 189 2.12 -6.52 19.28
CA PHE A 189 0.99 -5.62 19.43
C PHE A 189 -0.34 -6.37 19.20
N ALA A 190 -0.43 -7.19 18.16
CA ALA A 190 -1.63 -7.98 17.87
C ALA A 190 -2.03 -8.93 19.01
N SER A 191 -1.06 -9.46 19.77
CA SER A 191 -1.34 -10.32 20.92
C SER A 191 -1.92 -9.58 22.11
N GLY A 192 -1.74 -8.26 22.19
CA GLY A 192 -2.22 -7.40 23.28
C GLY A 192 -3.50 -6.61 22.94
N LEU A 193 -4.03 -6.75 21.73
CA LEU A 193 -5.25 -6.03 21.33
C LEU A 193 -6.47 -6.52 22.12
N ASN A 194 -7.21 -5.58 22.69
CA ASN A 194 -8.43 -5.84 23.48
C ASN A 194 -9.68 -5.11 22.92
N ASN A 195 -9.55 -4.45 21.76
CA ASN A 195 -10.62 -3.70 21.09
C ASN A 195 -11.44 -4.55 20.08
N GLY A 196 -11.25 -5.87 20.09
CA GLY A 196 -11.97 -6.81 19.23
C GLY A 196 -11.35 -7.01 17.83
N ILE A 197 -10.31 -6.25 17.46
CA ILE A 197 -9.63 -6.44 16.17
C ILE A 197 -8.74 -7.68 16.20
N GLN A 198 -8.86 -8.51 15.16
CA GLN A 198 -7.94 -9.58 14.88
C GLN A 198 -6.93 -9.13 13.80
N MET A 199 -5.64 -9.29 14.07
CA MET A 199 -4.59 -8.95 13.12
C MET A 199 -3.94 -10.20 12.55
N ARG A 200 -3.68 -10.19 11.25
CA ARG A 200 -2.91 -11.21 10.52
C ARG A 200 -1.75 -10.51 9.83
N VAL A 201 -0.53 -10.97 10.12
CA VAL A 201 0.70 -10.33 9.61
C VAL A 201 1.28 -11.17 8.48
N TYR A 202 1.62 -10.50 7.38
CA TYR A 202 2.36 -11.01 6.25
C TYR A 202 3.75 -10.37 6.21
N VAL A 203 4.76 -11.14 5.84
CA VAL A 203 6.09 -10.59 5.60
C VAL A 203 6.28 -10.30 4.12
N GLN A 204 6.53 -9.04 3.78
CA GLN A 204 6.72 -8.54 2.41
C GLN A 204 8.14 -8.87 1.91
N SER A 205 8.42 -10.13 1.66
CA SER A 205 9.76 -10.55 1.23
C SER A 205 9.69 -11.78 0.33
N LEU A 206 10.62 -11.86 -0.63
CA LEU A 206 10.86 -13.08 -1.41
C LEU A 206 11.69 -14.13 -0.63
N ASP A 207 12.29 -13.76 0.50
CA ASP A 207 12.98 -14.73 1.38
C ASP A 207 11.98 -15.45 2.29
N VAL A 208 11.58 -16.65 1.87
CA VAL A 208 10.66 -17.52 2.63
C VAL A 208 11.13 -17.83 4.05
N ASN A 209 12.45 -17.76 4.32
CA ASN A 209 13.00 -18.05 5.65
C ASN A 209 12.58 -16.98 6.66
N LYS A 210 12.30 -15.76 6.24
CA LYS A 210 11.78 -14.71 7.12
C LYS A 210 10.43 -15.12 7.75
N ALA A 211 9.53 -15.71 6.96
CA ALA A 211 8.25 -16.24 7.44
C ALA A 211 8.43 -17.49 8.30
N VAL A 212 9.24 -18.46 7.82
CA VAL A 212 9.46 -19.75 8.49
C VAL A 212 10.08 -19.55 9.88
N LYS A 213 11.15 -18.76 9.99
CA LYS A 213 11.82 -18.47 11.28
C LYS A 213 10.88 -17.84 12.31
N ARG A 214 9.91 -17.07 11.86
CA ARG A 214 8.90 -16.43 12.72
C ARG A 214 7.63 -17.25 12.90
N LYS A 215 7.58 -18.43 12.32
CA LYS A 215 6.40 -19.33 12.34
C LYS A 215 5.13 -18.62 11.81
N LEU A 216 5.30 -17.74 10.82
CA LEU A 216 4.19 -17.10 10.13
C LEU A 216 3.64 -18.06 9.09
N PRO A 217 2.32 -18.21 8.98
CA PRO A 217 1.71 -19.07 7.95
C PRO A 217 1.59 -18.39 6.58
N ARG A 218 2.10 -17.14 6.44
CA ARG A 218 1.89 -16.26 5.30
C ARG A 218 3.15 -15.55 4.89
N ILE A 219 3.26 -15.25 3.59
CA ILE A 219 4.35 -14.48 3.00
C ILE A 219 3.83 -13.66 1.83
N GLY A 220 4.40 -12.48 1.62
CA GLY A 220 4.05 -11.63 0.51
C GLY A 220 3.41 -10.32 0.93
N GLY A 221 2.76 -9.68 -0.02
CA GLY A 221 2.16 -8.35 0.14
C GLY A 221 2.54 -7.45 -1.02
N CYS A 222 3.06 -6.26 -0.69
CA CYS A 222 3.63 -5.30 -1.64
C CYS A 222 5.16 -5.21 -1.53
N PHE A 223 5.76 -4.12 -1.96
CA PHE A 223 7.21 -3.82 -1.94
C PHE A 223 8.07 -4.95 -2.55
N GLU A 224 8.81 -5.73 -1.76
CA GLU A 224 9.62 -6.83 -2.30
C GLU A 224 8.80 -7.92 -3.01
N THR A 225 7.49 -7.98 -2.79
CA THR A 225 6.57 -8.91 -3.45
C THR A 225 5.57 -8.20 -4.35
N ALA A 226 5.78 -6.91 -4.64
CA ALA A 226 5.12 -6.23 -5.72
C ALA A 226 5.70 -6.70 -7.06
N LEU A 227 4.83 -7.03 -8.00
CA LEU A 227 5.24 -7.42 -9.35
C LEU A 227 5.38 -6.20 -10.27
N ASP A 228 4.63 -5.13 -9.96
CA ASP A 228 4.63 -3.86 -10.68
C ASP A 228 4.38 -2.66 -9.76
N GLY A 229 4.27 -1.46 -10.35
CA GLY A 229 3.90 -0.24 -9.67
C GLY A 229 2.40 0.08 -9.73
N CYS A 230 2.04 1.34 -10.03
CA CYS A 230 0.65 1.81 -10.04
C CYS A 230 0.33 2.71 -11.25
N PHE A 231 -0.96 2.92 -11.53
CA PHE A 231 -1.39 3.81 -12.62
C PHE A 231 -1.03 5.28 -12.35
N GLY A 232 -1.12 5.73 -11.10
CA GLY A 232 -0.78 7.11 -10.72
C GLY A 232 0.66 7.53 -11.01
N SER A 233 1.57 6.59 -11.20
CA SER A 233 2.97 6.81 -11.60
C SER A 233 3.27 6.29 -13.00
N MET A 234 2.30 5.72 -13.72
CA MET A 234 2.44 5.08 -15.04
C MET A 234 3.49 3.96 -15.06
N ASP A 235 3.66 3.25 -13.95
CA ASP A 235 4.61 2.15 -13.79
C ASP A 235 3.95 0.80 -13.47
N ALA A 236 2.61 0.72 -13.45
CA ALA A 236 1.91 -0.56 -13.53
C ALA A 236 2.28 -1.28 -14.84
N ALA A 237 2.60 -2.58 -14.76
CA ALA A 237 3.10 -3.35 -15.91
C ALA A 237 1.96 -3.76 -16.85
N MET A 238 2.04 -3.32 -18.12
CA MET A 238 1.00 -3.41 -19.12
C MET A 238 1.39 -4.31 -20.29
N LEU A 239 0.45 -5.12 -20.79
CA LEU A 239 0.59 -5.88 -22.03
C LEU A 239 0.72 -4.97 -23.26
N GLU A 240 0.00 -3.85 -23.26
CA GLU A 240 0.06 -2.82 -24.31
C GLU A 240 0.57 -1.50 -23.72
N PRO A 241 1.28 -0.66 -24.49
CA PRO A 241 1.80 0.62 -24.01
C PRO A 241 0.70 1.53 -23.45
N TYR A 242 1.08 2.42 -22.53
CA TYR A 242 0.23 3.55 -22.13
C TYR A 242 -0.07 4.45 -23.32
N GLU A 243 -1.25 5.07 -23.35
CA GLU A 243 -1.69 5.94 -24.43
C GLU A 243 -0.67 7.07 -24.71
N GLY A 244 -0.34 7.25 -25.98
CA GLY A 244 0.59 8.29 -26.43
C GLY A 244 2.06 8.07 -26.04
N THR A 245 2.42 6.87 -25.58
CA THR A 245 3.80 6.52 -25.19
C THR A 245 4.21 5.16 -25.73
N ASP A 246 5.51 4.84 -25.66
CA ASP A 246 6.05 3.49 -25.89
C ASP A 246 6.24 2.70 -24.56
N SER A 247 5.92 3.32 -23.42
CA SER A 247 6.11 2.72 -22.11
C SER A 247 5.03 1.68 -21.80
N ARG A 248 5.45 0.54 -21.27
CA ARG A 248 4.58 -0.52 -20.74
C ARG A 248 4.64 -0.60 -19.21
N GLY A 249 5.09 0.46 -18.53
CA GLY A 249 5.37 0.39 -17.10
C GLY A 249 6.57 -0.47 -16.77
N VAL A 250 6.59 -1.06 -15.59
CA VAL A 250 7.75 -1.82 -15.08
C VAL A 250 7.29 -3.12 -14.44
N LEU A 251 7.70 -4.24 -15.02
CA LEU A 251 7.64 -5.53 -14.36
C LEU A 251 8.93 -5.71 -13.53
N TYR A 252 8.81 -5.82 -12.20
CA TYR A 252 9.97 -5.77 -11.31
C TYR A 252 10.83 -7.03 -11.34
N TYR A 253 10.25 -8.16 -11.73
CA TYR A 253 10.93 -9.45 -11.74
C TYR A 253 10.66 -10.25 -13.01
N PRO A 254 11.63 -11.06 -13.48
CA PRO A 254 11.36 -12.04 -14.52
C PRO A 254 10.45 -13.16 -13.98
N ASP A 255 9.69 -13.80 -14.89
CA ASP A 255 8.71 -14.84 -14.56
C ASP A 255 9.31 -15.97 -13.74
N GLU A 256 10.51 -16.44 -14.10
CA GLU A 256 11.19 -17.57 -13.46
C GLU A 256 11.43 -17.33 -11.98
N ARG A 257 11.78 -16.10 -11.61
CA ARG A 257 12.03 -15.73 -10.21
C ARG A 257 10.78 -15.80 -9.35
N ILE A 258 9.66 -15.33 -9.88
CA ILE A 258 8.38 -15.35 -9.15
C ILE A 258 7.79 -16.75 -9.10
N ILE A 259 7.93 -17.53 -10.18
CA ILE A 259 7.56 -18.96 -10.20
C ILE A 259 8.36 -19.73 -9.14
N GLU A 260 9.68 -19.53 -9.05
CA GLU A 260 10.52 -20.19 -8.05
C GLU A 260 10.10 -19.80 -6.62
N PHE A 261 9.88 -18.50 -6.36
CA PHE A 261 9.37 -18.04 -5.07
C PHE A 261 8.04 -18.70 -4.70
N CYS A 262 7.05 -18.66 -5.61
CA CYS A 262 5.73 -19.24 -5.37
C CYS A 262 5.82 -20.77 -5.11
N LYS A 263 6.58 -21.50 -5.90
CA LYS A 263 6.80 -22.95 -5.67
C LYS A 263 7.40 -23.22 -4.29
N LYS A 264 8.46 -22.49 -3.93
CA LYS A 264 9.13 -22.65 -2.65
C LYS A 264 8.20 -22.33 -1.47
N ALA A 265 7.48 -21.22 -1.53
CA ALA A 265 6.53 -20.82 -0.50
C ALA A 265 5.38 -21.82 -0.37
N ASN A 266 4.80 -22.28 -1.49
CA ASN A 266 3.71 -23.24 -1.51
C ASN A 266 4.12 -24.60 -0.93
N ARG A 267 5.30 -25.13 -1.27
CA ARG A 267 5.85 -26.37 -0.68
C ARG A 267 6.05 -26.30 0.83
N LEU A 268 6.36 -25.11 1.36
CA LEU A 268 6.50 -24.85 2.80
C LEU A 268 5.15 -24.61 3.51
N GLY A 269 4.02 -24.76 2.80
CA GLY A 269 2.69 -24.58 3.37
C GLY A 269 2.29 -23.13 3.59
N LEU A 270 3.06 -22.14 3.10
CA LEU A 270 2.74 -20.74 3.26
C LEU A 270 1.59 -20.30 2.34
N GLN A 271 0.72 -19.44 2.84
CA GLN A 271 -0.16 -18.63 2.01
C GLN A 271 0.67 -17.55 1.33
N ILE A 272 0.47 -17.35 0.04
CA ILE A 272 1.21 -16.36 -0.77
C ILE A 272 0.29 -15.19 -1.07
N GLU A 273 0.85 -13.99 -0.98
CA GLU A 273 0.16 -12.76 -1.39
C GLU A 273 1.11 -11.91 -2.24
N VAL A 274 0.67 -11.45 -3.42
CA VAL A 274 1.48 -10.60 -4.30
C VAL A 274 0.65 -9.44 -4.86
N HIS A 275 1.27 -8.27 -4.94
CA HIS A 275 0.68 -7.10 -5.57
C HIS A 275 0.79 -7.21 -7.09
N ALA A 276 -0.31 -6.95 -7.80
CA ALA A 276 -0.35 -6.84 -9.25
C ALA A 276 -1.49 -5.89 -9.68
N ILE A 277 -1.16 -4.78 -10.32
CA ILE A 277 -2.10 -3.75 -10.77
C ILE A 277 -2.36 -3.85 -12.26
N GLY A 278 -1.31 -3.85 -13.10
CA GLY A 278 -1.40 -3.96 -14.54
C GLY A 278 -1.72 -5.38 -15.02
N ASP A 279 -2.19 -5.49 -16.25
CA ASP A 279 -2.59 -6.76 -16.85
C ASP A 279 -1.41 -7.72 -17.07
N GLU A 280 -0.20 -7.22 -17.34
CA GLU A 280 1.00 -8.04 -17.44
C GLU A 280 1.45 -8.56 -16.07
N ALA A 281 1.39 -7.74 -15.02
CA ALA A 281 1.69 -8.20 -13.66
C ALA A 281 0.65 -9.23 -13.18
N PHE A 282 -0.63 -9.03 -13.51
CA PHE A 282 -1.68 -9.99 -13.20
C PHE A 282 -1.47 -11.33 -13.92
N ARG A 283 -1.06 -11.32 -15.20
CA ARG A 283 -0.64 -12.51 -15.96
C ARG A 283 0.50 -13.23 -15.24
N GLN A 284 1.55 -12.49 -14.83
CA GLN A 284 2.70 -13.08 -14.14
C GLN A 284 2.29 -13.71 -12.81
N ALA A 285 1.47 -13.02 -11.99
CA ALA A 285 0.99 -13.51 -10.71
C ALA A 285 0.21 -14.83 -10.84
N THR A 286 -0.76 -14.87 -11.76
CA THR A 286 -1.61 -16.04 -11.99
C THR A 286 -0.81 -17.22 -12.53
N ALA A 287 0.11 -16.98 -13.47
CA ALA A 287 1.00 -18.01 -14.02
C ALA A 287 1.91 -18.62 -12.93
N ALA A 288 2.48 -17.77 -12.07
CA ALA A 288 3.37 -18.23 -10.99
C ALA A 288 2.63 -19.04 -9.92
N MET A 289 1.45 -18.59 -9.49
CA MET A 289 0.62 -19.31 -8.53
C MET A 289 0.10 -20.63 -9.10
N LYS A 290 -0.34 -20.64 -10.37
CA LYS A 290 -0.71 -21.86 -11.10
C LYS A 290 0.46 -22.86 -11.10
N ALA A 291 1.65 -22.43 -11.53
CA ALA A 291 2.83 -23.28 -11.57
C ALA A 291 3.22 -23.86 -10.18
N ALA A 292 2.98 -23.10 -9.10
CA ALA A 292 3.22 -23.58 -7.74
C ALA A 292 2.19 -24.61 -7.29
N LEU A 293 0.92 -24.47 -7.68
CA LEU A 293 -0.15 -25.40 -7.35
C LEU A 293 -0.10 -26.67 -8.21
N ASP A 294 0.34 -26.58 -9.47
CA ASP A 294 0.61 -27.75 -10.32
C ASP A 294 1.79 -28.57 -9.75
N ASP A 295 2.81 -27.89 -9.23
CA ASP A 295 3.99 -28.54 -8.63
C ASP A 295 3.69 -29.22 -7.29
N ASN A 296 2.87 -28.58 -6.45
CA ASN A 296 2.46 -29.10 -5.13
C ASN A 296 0.99 -28.73 -4.84
N PRO A 297 0.03 -29.56 -5.23
CA PRO A 297 -1.39 -29.26 -5.06
C PRO A 297 -1.80 -29.10 -3.59
N ARG A 298 -2.51 -28.00 -3.29
CA ARG A 298 -3.07 -27.71 -1.97
C ARG A 298 -4.50 -27.21 -2.11
N LYS A 299 -5.43 -27.76 -1.33
CA LYS A 299 -6.86 -27.37 -1.38
C LYS A 299 -7.15 -26.06 -0.63
N ASP A 300 -6.55 -25.85 0.54
CA ASP A 300 -6.76 -24.67 1.40
C ASP A 300 -5.47 -23.80 1.44
N HIS A 301 -4.99 -23.42 0.26
CA HIS A 301 -3.77 -22.61 0.14
C HIS A 301 -3.99 -21.12 0.41
N ARG A 302 -5.16 -20.59 0.08
CA ARG A 302 -5.60 -19.19 0.24
C ARG A 302 -4.67 -18.19 -0.43
N HIS A 303 -3.97 -18.56 -1.52
CA HIS A 303 -3.14 -17.62 -2.26
C HIS A 303 -3.99 -16.47 -2.78
N THR A 304 -3.43 -15.26 -2.76
CA THR A 304 -4.16 -14.03 -3.02
C THR A 304 -3.36 -13.11 -3.93
N ILE A 305 -4.02 -12.49 -4.90
CA ILE A 305 -3.48 -11.38 -5.68
C ILE A 305 -4.11 -10.09 -5.17
N ILE A 306 -3.28 -9.12 -4.81
CA ILE A 306 -3.69 -7.82 -4.29
C ILE A 306 -3.91 -6.88 -5.48
N HIS A 307 -4.91 -6.03 -5.36
CA HIS A 307 -5.39 -5.03 -6.31
C HIS A 307 -6.09 -5.65 -7.51
N ALA A 308 -5.40 -6.35 -8.39
CA ALA A 308 -5.97 -6.92 -9.60
C ALA A 308 -6.80 -5.90 -10.40
N CYS A 309 -6.30 -4.65 -10.52
CA CYS A 309 -7.08 -3.54 -11.08
C CYS A 309 -7.43 -3.74 -12.54
N LEU A 310 -6.51 -4.30 -13.34
CA LEU A 310 -6.75 -4.62 -14.75
C LEU A 310 -6.48 -6.11 -15.02
N PRO A 311 -7.38 -7.02 -14.60
CA PRO A 311 -7.17 -8.44 -14.79
C PRO A 311 -7.40 -8.87 -16.24
N THR A 312 -6.66 -9.90 -16.67
CA THR A 312 -6.91 -10.59 -17.93
C THR A 312 -7.98 -11.67 -17.77
N ASP A 313 -8.72 -11.98 -18.86
CA ASP A 313 -9.73 -13.05 -18.85
C ASP A 313 -9.13 -14.42 -18.56
N GLU A 314 -7.96 -14.70 -19.14
CA GLU A 314 -7.23 -15.94 -18.89
C GLU A 314 -6.78 -16.03 -17.43
N GLY A 315 -6.26 -14.93 -16.86
CA GLY A 315 -5.88 -14.89 -15.46
C GLY A 315 -7.05 -15.09 -14.50
N LEU A 316 -8.23 -14.49 -14.79
CA LEU A 316 -9.44 -14.75 -14.00
C LEU A 316 -9.89 -16.20 -14.08
N ALA A 317 -9.81 -16.85 -15.25
CA ALA A 317 -10.08 -18.26 -15.39
C ALA A 317 -9.13 -19.12 -14.55
N ILE A 318 -7.82 -18.79 -14.54
CA ILE A 318 -6.84 -19.44 -13.66
C ILE A 318 -7.21 -19.23 -12.17
N CYS A 319 -7.57 -18.01 -11.79
CA CYS A 319 -7.97 -17.74 -10.40
C CYS A 319 -9.16 -18.60 -9.96
N ARG A 320 -10.18 -18.72 -10.79
CA ARG A 320 -11.36 -19.57 -10.53
C ARG A 320 -10.96 -21.04 -10.43
N ASP A 321 -10.25 -21.57 -11.42
CA ASP A 321 -9.96 -23.00 -11.54
C ASP A 321 -8.98 -23.49 -10.44
N TYR A 322 -8.10 -22.60 -9.96
CA TYR A 322 -7.13 -22.87 -8.90
C TYR A 322 -7.53 -22.29 -7.53
N HIS A 323 -8.71 -21.68 -7.40
CA HIS A 323 -9.19 -21.04 -6.16
C HIS A 323 -8.22 -19.97 -5.61
N ILE A 324 -7.60 -19.16 -6.49
CA ILE A 324 -6.78 -18.04 -6.12
C ILE A 324 -7.70 -16.84 -5.78
N HIS A 325 -7.52 -16.27 -4.61
CA HIS A 325 -8.32 -15.15 -4.12
C HIS A 325 -7.83 -13.81 -4.68
N LEU A 326 -8.73 -12.82 -4.71
CA LEU A 326 -8.41 -11.44 -5.08
C LEU A 326 -8.72 -10.52 -3.89
N ALA A 327 -7.74 -9.72 -3.46
CA ALA A 327 -7.91 -8.67 -2.45
C ALA A 327 -8.07 -7.33 -3.16
N VAL A 328 -9.30 -6.95 -3.48
CA VAL A 328 -9.63 -5.78 -4.27
C VAL A 328 -9.97 -4.57 -3.39
N GLN A 329 -9.65 -3.37 -3.88
CA GLN A 329 -9.95 -2.12 -3.21
C GLN A 329 -11.11 -1.42 -3.94
N SER A 330 -12.33 -1.61 -3.47
CA SER A 330 -13.51 -0.94 -4.02
C SER A 330 -13.43 0.59 -3.95
N ALA A 331 -12.60 1.13 -3.05
CA ALA A 331 -12.35 2.56 -2.93
C ALA A 331 -11.61 3.16 -4.14
N PHE A 332 -10.97 2.35 -5.00
CA PHE A 332 -10.33 2.82 -6.24
C PHE A 332 -11.34 3.16 -7.34
N ILE A 333 -12.60 2.78 -7.18
CA ILE A 333 -13.67 3.14 -8.11
C ILE A 333 -14.13 4.56 -7.78
N ASN A 334 -14.08 5.47 -8.77
CA ASN A 334 -14.38 6.90 -8.61
C ASN A 334 -13.54 7.58 -7.51
N TRP A 335 -12.26 7.28 -7.46
CA TRP A 335 -11.37 7.83 -6.44
C TRP A 335 -10.89 9.24 -6.84
N PRO A 336 -11.16 10.30 -6.03
CA PRO A 336 -10.80 11.67 -6.40
C PRO A 336 -9.30 11.92 -6.60
N GLN A 337 -8.44 11.11 -5.96
CA GLN A 337 -6.98 11.21 -6.10
C GLN A 337 -6.46 10.62 -7.41
N GLU A 338 -7.26 9.76 -8.05
CA GLU A 338 -6.97 9.13 -9.34
C GLU A 338 -8.25 9.09 -10.18
N PRO A 339 -8.70 10.27 -10.68
CA PRO A 339 -10.00 10.41 -11.32
C PRO A 339 -10.08 9.65 -12.65
N ASP A 340 -11.28 9.25 -13.03
CA ASP A 340 -11.54 8.45 -14.23
C ASP A 340 -11.02 9.12 -15.50
N GLU A 341 -11.05 10.45 -15.59
CA GLU A 341 -10.51 11.20 -16.72
C GLU A 341 -9.00 11.02 -16.88
N TYR A 342 -8.27 10.94 -15.76
CA TYR A 342 -6.85 10.65 -15.79
C TYR A 342 -6.58 9.22 -16.23
N LEU A 343 -7.33 8.26 -15.71
CA LEU A 343 -7.21 6.85 -16.09
C LEU A 343 -7.55 6.64 -17.58
N GLU A 344 -8.58 7.31 -18.09
CA GLU A 344 -8.90 7.29 -19.52
C GLU A 344 -7.78 7.91 -20.37
N GLN A 345 -7.18 9.00 -19.91
CA GLN A 345 -6.07 9.65 -20.61
C GLN A 345 -4.86 8.72 -20.78
N ILE A 346 -4.50 7.95 -19.74
CA ILE A 346 -3.29 7.10 -19.77
C ILE A 346 -3.52 5.70 -20.32
N LEU A 347 -4.75 5.16 -20.22
CA LEU A 347 -5.09 3.80 -20.64
C LEU A 347 -5.92 3.76 -21.93
N GLY A 348 -6.51 4.87 -22.32
CA GLY A 348 -7.52 4.93 -23.37
C GLY A 348 -8.90 4.45 -22.91
N PRO A 349 -9.97 4.76 -23.68
CA PRO A 349 -11.36 4.53 -23.26
C PRO A 349 -11.72 3.05 -23.10
N VAL A 350 -11.07 2.16 -23.84
CA VAL A 350 -11.38 0.72 -23.78
C VAL A 350 -10.79 0.07 -22.54
N ARG A 351 -9.53 0.36 -22.18
CA ARG A 351 -8.86 -0.24 -21.03
C ARG A 351 -9.35 0.36 -19.73
N SER A 352 -9.59 1.69 -19.68
CA SER A 352 -10.11 2.36 -18.48
C SER A 352 -11.47 1.81 -18.04
N GLN A 353 -12.37 1.47 -18.97
CA GLN A 353 -13.65 0.84 -18.68
C GLN A 353 -13.55 -0.62 -18.16
N ARG A 354 -12.38 -1.24 -18.30
CA ARG A 354 -12.12 -2.60 -17.81
C ARG A 354 -11.51 -2.65 -16.41
N LEU A 355 -11.22 -1.48 -15.82
CA LEU A 355 -10.65 -1.40 -14.48
C LEU A 355 -11.62 -1.90 -13.42
N ASN A 356 -11.07 -2.57 -12.41
CA ASN A 356 -11.78 -3.03 -11.22
C ASN A 356 -13.12 -3.75 -11.54
N PRO A 357 -13.13 -4.79 -12.39
CA PRO A 357 -14.36 -5.42 -12.89
C PRO A 357 -14.96 -6.36 -11.84
N LEU A 358 -15.40 -5.83 -10.69
CA LEU A 358 -15.81 -6.58 -9.51
C LEU A 358 -16.86 -7.66 -9.80
N ARG A 359 -17.83 -7.37 -10.70
CA ARG A 359 -18.84 -8.36 -11.09
C ARG A 359 -18.23 -9.57 -11.79
N ARG A 360 -17.26 -9.35 -12.70
CA ARG A 360 -16.57 -10.44 -13.42
C ARG A 360 -15.62 -11.23 -12.50
N MET A 361 -15.16 -10.62 -11.41
CA MET A 361 -14.33 -11.29 -10.41
C MET A 361 -15.15 -12.16 -9.46
N GLN A 362 -16.45 -11.92 -9.37
CA GLN A 362 -17.37 -12.68 -8.54
C GLN A 362 -17.87 -13.97 -9.23
N ASP A 363 -18.02 -13.96 -10.57
CA ASP A 363 -18.48 -15.08 -11.39
C ASP A 363 -17.33 -16.11 -11.63
#